data_14c9c2bcd1ca7aeea30a72014b6d8316
#
_entry.id   14c9c2bcd1ca7aeea30a72014b6d8316
#
_cell.length_a   1.000
_cell.length_b   1.000
_cell.length_c   1.000
_cell.angle_alpha   90.00
_cell.angle_beta   90.00
_cell.angle_gamma   90.00
#
_symmetry.space_group_name_H-M   'P 1'
#
loop_
_entity.id
_entity.type
_entity.pdbx_description
1 polymer ?
#
loop_
_entity_poly.entity_id
_entity_poly.type
_entity_poly.pdbx_seq_one_letter_code
_entity_poly.pdbx_strand_id
1 'polypeptide(L)'
;MSSNNVQRFREALMMSKAELARKAGLSTLTIDRVEAGRPCRLDTKRKILLALGLRISDKDQVFGAAALASRAHVAADGAARS
;
A
#
# COMPACT_ATOMS: atom_id res chain seq x y z
N MET A 1 12.90 -8.55 1.70
CA MET A 1 11.90 -8.20 2.69
C MET A 1 11.09 -7.01 2.21
N SER A 2 9.80 -7.08 2.38
CA SER A 2 8.92 -6.01 1.95
C SER A 2 9.01 -4.81 2.87
N SER A 3 8.96 -3.61 2.32
CA SER A 3 8.96 -2.38 3.10
C SER A 3 7.55 -1.93 3.48
N ASN A 4 6.55 -2.76 3.17
CA ASN A 4 5.16 -2.45 3.52
C ASN A 4 4.43 -3.73 3.88
N ASN A 5 3.16 -3.59 4.24
CA ASN A 5 2.37 -4.70 4.73
C ASN A 5 1.31 -5.17 3.73
N VAL A 6 1.43 -4.80 2.47
CA VAL A 6 0.43 -5.19 1.47
C VAL A 6 0.28 -6.71 1.41
N GLN A 7 1.40 -7.43 1.36
CA GLN A 7 1.36 -8.88 1.29
C GLN A 7 0.68 -9.48 2.51
N ARG A 8 0.97 -8.96 3.69
CA ARG A 8 0.38 -9.47 4.92
C ARG A 8 -1.13 -9.30 4.92
N PHE A 9 -1.62 -8.12 4.54
CA PHE A 9 -3.06 -7.88 4.49
C PHE A 9 -3.71 -8.74 3.42
N ARG A 10 -3.04 -8.89 2.27
CA ARG A 10 -3.56 -9.71 1.19
C ARG A 10 -3.70 -11.17 1.63
N GLU A 11 -2.65 -11.68 2.25
CA GLU A 11 -2.65 -13.08 2.68
C GLU A 11 -3.63 -13.32 3.81
N ALA A 12 -3.81 -12.33 4.69
CA ALA A 12 -4.81 -12.45 5.75
C ALA A 12 -6.22 -12.59 5.18
N LEU A 13 -6.46 -12.05 4.00
CA LEU A 13 -7.73 -12.17 3.31
C LEU A 13 -7.76 -13.37 2.35
N MET A 14 -6.70 -14.15 2.34
CA MET A 14 -6.57 -15.33 1.48
C MET A 14 -6.73 -14.98 0.00
N MET A 15 -6.19 -13.85 -0.40
CA MET A 15 -6.22 -13.39 -1.79
C MET A 15 -4.91 -13.69 -2.49
N SER A 16 -4.99 -14.09 -3.76
CA SER A 16 -3.81 -14.16 -4.61
C SER A 16 -3.44 -12.76 -5.08
N LYS A 17 -2.22 -12.61 -5.58
CA LYS A 17 -1.81 -11.32 -6.17
C LYS A 17 -2.72 -10.95 -7.33
N ALA A 18 -3.09 -11.92 -8.16
CA ALA A 18 -3.97 -11.66 -9.29
C ALA A 18 -5.34 -11.18 -8.82
N GLU A 19 -5.83 -11.75 -7.73
CA GLU A 19 -7.12 -11.35 -7.21
C GLU A 19 -7.08 -9.93 -6.67
N LEU A 20 -6.04 -9.60 -5.92
CA LEU A 20 -5.89 -8.24 -5.42
C LEU A 20 -5.75 -7.25 -6.58
N ALA A 21 -4.97 -7.60 -7.59
CA ALA A 21 -4.80 -6.75 -8.76
C ALA A 21 -6.13 -6.48 -9.44
N ARG A 22 -6.93 -7.53 -9.61
CA ARG A 22 -8.24 -7.39 -10.24
C ARG A 22 -9.15 -6.49 -9.42
N LYS A 23 -9.18 -6.68 -8.12
CA LYS A 23 -10.02 -5.85 -7.26
C LYS A 23 -9.56 -4.40 -7.23
N ALA A 24 -8.27 -4.19 -7.33
CA ALA A 24 -7.71 -2.84 -7.30
C ALA A 24 -7.71 -2.17 -8.68
N GLY A 25 -8.02 -2.91 -9.73
CA GLY A 25 -7.95 -2.37 -11.09
C GLY A 25 -6.52 -2.13 -11.54
N LEU A 26 -5.61 -2.98 -11.10
CA LEU A 26 -4.19 -2.88 -11.40
C LEU A 26 -3.70 -4.17 -12.03
N SER A 27 -2.49 -4.16 -12.58
CA SER A 27 -1.90 -5.38 -13.09
C SER A 27 -1.25 -6.16 -11.95
N THR A 28 -1.11 -7.47 -12.15
CA THR A 28 -0.43 -8.32 -11.19
C THR A 28 1.02 -7.88 -11.02
N LEU A 29 1.64 -7.42 -12.10
CA LEU A 29 3.00 -6.93 -12.02
C LEU A 29 3.10 -5.71 -11.09
N THR A 30 2.10 -4.84 -11.12
CA THR A 30 2.07 -3.70 -10.22
C THR A 30 2.01 -4.16 -8.76
N ILE A 31 1.16 -5.16 -8.47
CA ILE A 31 1.09 -5.70 -7.11
C ILE A 31 2.43 -6.29 -6.71
N ASP A 32 3.06 -7.02 -7.60
CA ASP A 32 4.37 -7.61 -7.36
C ASP A 32 5.39 -6.55 -6.94
N ARG A 33 5.44 -5.47 -7.71
CA ARG A 33 6.37 -4.38 -7.44
C ARG A 33 6.09 -3.69 -6.11
N VAL A 34 4.81 -3.46 -5.83
CA VAL A 34 4.43 -2.83 -4.57
C VAL A 34 4.83 -3.70 -3.40
N GLU A 35 4.56 -5.00 -3.48
CA GLU A 35 4.92 -5.90 -2.39
C GLU A 35 6.43 -6.04 -2.22
N ALA A 36 7.16 -5.81 -3.28
CA ALA A 36 8.62 -5.81 -3.22
C ALA A 36 9.18 -4.53 -2.59
N GLY A 37 8.32 -3.58 -2.27
CA GLY A 37 8.76 -2.36 -1.63
C GLY A 37 9.11 -1.25 -2.59
N ARG A 38 8.76 -1.38 -3.86
CA ARG A 38 9.05 -0.35 -4.83
C ARG A 38 8.13 0.83 -4.65
N PRO A 39 8.59 2.06 -4.96
CA PRO A 39 7.73 3.22 -4.86
C PRO A 39 6.51 3.09 -5.76
N CYS A 40 5.39 3.61 -5.31
CA CYS A 40 4.19 3.63 -6.13
C CYS A 40 3.48 4.95 -5.90
N ARG A 41 2.62 5.28 -6.85
CA ARG A 41 1.87 6.53 -6.80
C ARG A 41 0.83 6.48 -5.70
N LEU A 42 0.44 7.64 -5.23
CA LEU A 42 -0.59 7.75 -4.22
C LEU A 42 -1.89 7.11 -4.70
N ASP A 43 -2.22 7.29 -5.97
CA ASP A 43 -3.41 6.68 -6.54
C ASP A 43 -3.37 5.16 -6.47
N THR A 44 -2.19 4.59 -6.72
CA THR A 44 -2.01 3.14 -6.62
C THR A 44 -2.21 2.68 -5.18
N LYS A 45 -1.67 3.41 -4.22
CA LYS A 45 -1.86 3.07 -2.81
C LYS A 45 -3.33 3.10 -2.43
N ARG A 46 -4.05 4.12 -2.89
CA ARG A 46 -5.47 4.23 -2.61
C ARG A 46 -6.24 3.05 -3.17
N LYS A 47 -5.95 2.68 -4.40
CA LYS A 47 -6.62 1.55 -5.04
C LYS A 47 -6.39 0.25 -4.27
N ILE A 48 -5.17 0.04 -3.82
CA ILE A 48 -4.84 -1.15 -3.06
C ILE A 48 -5.56 -1.16 -1.72
N LEU A 49 -5.58 -0.02 -1.02
CA LEU A 49 -6.26 0.06 0.27
C LEU A 49 -7.73 -0.30 0.13
N LEU A 50 -8.39 0.28 -0.86
CA LEU A 50 -9.82 0.01 -1.06
C LEU A 50 -10.05 -1.44 -1.43
N ALA A 51 -9.17 -2.02 -2.24
CA ALA A 51 -9.29 -3.42 -2.63
C ALA A 51 -9.11 -4.36 -1.44
N LEU A 52 -8.34 -3.94 -0.44
CA LEU A 52 -8.16 -4.72 0.77
C LEU A 52 -9.27 -4.50 1.78
N GLY A 53 -10.27 -3.69 1.44
CA GLY A 53 -11.37 -3.40 2.34
C GLY A 53 -11.04 -2.39 3.41
N LEU A 54 -9.97 -1.64 3.22
CA LEU A 54 -9.51 -0.66 4.20
C LEU A 54 -9.91 0.74 3.76
N ARG A 55 -9.82 1.67 4.69
CA ARG A 55 -10.08 3.07 4.40
C ARG A 55 -8.78 3.76 4.02
N ILE A 56 -8.90 4.90 3.35
CA ILE A 56 -7.71 5.67 3.01
C ILE A 56 -6.95 6.07 4.27
N SER A 57 -7.67 6.33 5.34
CA SER A 57 -7.02 6.69 6.61
C SER A 57 -6.21 5.54 7.20
N ASP A 58 -6.40 4.32 6.72
CA ASP A 58 -5.64 3.17 7.18
C ASP A 58 -4.32 3.00 6.43
N LYS A 59 -3.96 3.95 5.58
CA LYS A 59 -2.76 3.82 4.76
C LYS A 59 -1.50 3.57 5.58
N ASP A 60 -1.44 4.13 6.78
CA ASP A 60 -0.27 3.97 7.61
C ASP A 60 -0.11 2.55 8.15
N GLN A 61 -1.19 1.80 8.23
CA GLN A 61 -1.12 0.40 8.65
C GLN A 61 -0.55 -0.48 7.56
N VAL A 62 -0.73 -0.09 6.31
CA VAL A 62 -0.28 -0.88 5.16
C VAL A 62 1.07 -0.40 4.67
N PHE A 63 1.23 0.90 4.52
CA PHE A 63 2.44 1.50 3.97
C PHE A 63 3.25 2.25 5.02
N GLY A 64 2.73 2.33 6.22
CA GLY A 64 3.19 3.27 7.20
C GLY A 64 4.56 3.01 7.79
N ALA A 65 4.95 1.75 7.92
CA ALA A 65 6.26 1.48 8.48
C ALA A 65 7.33 2.17 7.63
N ALA A 66 7.23 2.03 6.33
CA ALA A 66 8.15 2.68 5.43
C ALA A 66 7.90 4.19 5.41
N ALA A 67 6.62 4.57 5.43
CA ALA A 67 6.30 5.98 5.42
C ALA A 67 6.81 6.67 6.67
N LEU A 68 6.63 6.04 7.82
CA LEU A 68 7.12 6.62 9.05
C LEU A 68 8.63 6.75 9.05
N ALA A 69 9.29 5.73 8.56
CA ALA A 69 10.73 5.78 8.48
C ALA A 69 11.18 6.93 7.59
N SER A 70 10.51 7.11 6.47
CA SER A 70 10.93 8.13 5.53
C SER A 70 10.59 9.52 6.01
N ARG A 71 9.47 9.69 6.78
CA ARG A 71 9.11 11.01 7.11
C ARG A 71 9.58 11.41 8.42
N ALA A 72 10.33 10.59 8.98
CA ALA A 72 10.85 11.20 10.08
C ALA A 72 11.23 12.56 9.69
N HIS A 73 10.55 12.93 8.89
CA HIS A 73 10.30 14.06 8.42
C HIS A 73 9.28 14.65 7.97
N VAL A 74 8.75 14.66 7.77
CA VAL A 74 7.77 15.26 7.34
C VAL A 74 6.83 15.53 7.75
N ALA A 75 6.90 15.69 8.25
CA ALA A 75 5.98 15.80 8.65
C ALA A 75 5.31 16.59 8.35
N ALA A 76 5.63 16.94 8.16
CA ALA A 76 4.93 17.49 7.87
C ALA A 76 4.54 17.78 6.98
N ASP A 77 4.68 17.72 6.68
CA ASP A 77 4.14 17.86 6.01
C ASP A 77 3.52 17.83 5.66
N GLY A 78 3.55 17.84 5.77
CA GLY A 78 2.84 17.62 5.61
C GLY A 78 2.25 17.56 5.54
N ALA A 79 2.24 17.58 5.99
CA ALA A 79 1.45 17.40 5.99
C ALA A 79 0.74 17.46 5.60
N ALA A 80 0.68 17.40 5.50
CA ALA A 80 -0.04 17.39 5.00
C ALA A 80 -0.41 17.37 4.09
N ARG A 81 -0.35 17.29 3.64
CA ARG A 81 -0.73 17.17 2.73
C ARG A 81 -0.82 16.36 2.23
N SER A 82 -0.91 16.03 2.45
CA SER A 82 -1.17 15.18 2.09
C SER A 82 -1.46 14.65 2.18
#